data_66f737bf9c1256b867bcfa7712985f7d
#
_entry.id   66f737bf9c1256b867bcfa7712985f7d
#
_cell.length_a   1.000
_cell.length_b   1.000
_cell.length_c   1.000
_cell.angle_alpha   90.00
_cell.angle_beta   90.00
_cell.angle_gamma   90.00
#
_symmetry.space_group_name_H-M   'P 1'
#
loop_
_entity.id
_entity.type
_entity.pdbx_description
1 polymer ?
#
loop_
_entity_poly.entity_id
_entity_poly.type
_entity_poly.pdbx_seq_one_letter_code
_entity_poly.pdbx_strand_id
1 'polypeptide(L)'
;MLIFFTGLYLSLKRVTNLREQTGLVWHLAKFELRQGIKSPRMIVLGVIFTLFIIGMGWLLGDLQNGDPESAFFVQNANGALQQLCFFVFFVVSLAAIGVSVDSFHKERQANTLNILLAKPINRETIVIGKAVGLSLVVGIPALVAQILGLMFMINAGDFPSLSGIIAFIVCGQIMIFTLVCFQLCFAIAARSGTDVVMYGLGMWLLFAVVWNLLIYAISFALGIDVTADDFENDPKFQSIASHMGMLNPGYVYQFAVGLLTHRTLAIDLEGIPGWLILLALVLWPITCLRTATKLFKREVRG
;
A
#
# COMPACT_ATOMS: atom_id res chain seq x y z
N MET A 1 -11.52 -24.65 43.05
CA MET A 1 -10.18 -25.07 42.63
C MET A 1 -10.15 -25.62 41.19
N LEU A 2 -11.05 -26.53 40.81
CA LEU A 2 -11.08 -27.12 39.42
C LEU A 2 -11.35 -26.06 38.33
N ILE A 3 -12.24 -25.08 38.55
CA ILE A 3 -12.61 -24.02 37.59
C ILE A 3 -11.43 -23.08 37.31
N PHE A 4 -10.58 -22.84 38.32
CA PHE A 4 -9.38 -22.00 38.15
C PHE A 4 -8.31 -22.72 37.31
N PHE A 5 -8.13 -24.02 37.52
CA PHE A 5 -7.19 -24.84 36.73
C PHE A 5 -7.65 -25.03 35.27
N THR A 6 -8.96 -25.18 35.02
CA THR A 6 -9.50 -25.24 33.66
C THR A 6 -9.37 -23.89 32.91
N GLY A 7 -9.61 -22.76 33.62
CA GLY A 7 -9.39 -21.43 33.06
C GLY A 7 -7.93 -21.16 32.70
N LEU A 8 -7.00 -21.54 33.61
CA LEU A 8 -5.55 -21.40 33.37
C LEU A 8 -5.08 -22.32 32.23
N TYR A 9 -5.55 -23.57 32.18
CA TYR A 9 -5.24 -24.52 31.10
C TYR A 9 -5.74 -24.04 29.75
N LEU A 10 -6.96 -23.49 29.67
CA LEU A 10 -7.51 -22.92 28.44
C LEU A 10 -6.77 -21.66 28.01
N SER A 11 -6.33 -20.81 28.94
CA SER A 11 -5.52 -19.63 28.63
C SER A 11 -4.12 -20.02 28.13
N LEU A 12 -3.47 -20.97 28.78
CA LEU A 12 -2.16 -21.50 28.36
C LEU A 12 -2.24 -22.20 27.00
N LYS A 13 -3.29 -23.01 26.75
CA LYS A 13 -3.53 -23.65 25.47
C LYS A 13 -3.81 -22.63 24.36
N ARG A 14 -4.45 -21.50 24.69
CA ARG A 14 -4.67 -20.39 23.76
C ARG A 14 -3.38 -19.66 23.42
N VAL A 15 -2.51 -19.44 24.39
CA VAL A 15 -1.20 -18.79 24.21
C VAL A 15 -0.24 -19.69 23.44
N THR A 16 -0.19 -21.00 23.73
CA THR A 16 0.64 -21.96 22.98
C THR A 16 0.16 -22.07 21.52
N ASN A 17 -1.15 -22.16 21.27
CA ASN A 17 -1.71 -22.15 19.92
C ASN A 17 -1.39 -20.85 19.16
N LEU A 18 -1.41 -19.70 19.81
CA LEU A 18 -1.03 -18.42 19.19
C LEU A 18 0.47 -18.41 18.82
N ARG A 19 1.33 -18.92 19.70
CA ARG A 19 2.78 -18.98 19.46
C ARG A 19 3.14 -19.94 18.32
N GLU A 20 2.48 -21.09 18.23
CA GLU A 20 2.65 -22.03 17.12
C GLU A 20 2.13 -21.44 15.80
N GLN A 21 0.99 -20.76 15.82
CA GLN A 21 0.44 -20.10 14.63
C GLN A 21 1.32 -18.96 14.14
N THR A 22 1.87 -18.13 15.04
CA THR A 22 2.82 -17.08 14.64
C THR A 22 4.11 -17.64 14.06
N GLY A 23 4.62 -18.76 14.60
CA GLY A 23 5.74 -19.48 14.02
C GLY A 23 5.46 -19.96 12.60
N LEU A 24 4.28 -20.55 12.35
CA LEU A 24 3.86 -21.01 11.03
C LEU A 24 3.69 -19.86 10.03
N VAL A 25 3.08 -18.72 10.45
CA VAL A 25 2.99 -17.51 9.62
C VAL A 25 4.37 -17.07 9.16
N TRP A 26 5.34 -17.02 10.10
CA TRP A 26 6.69 -16.59 9.79
C TRP A 26 7.43 -17.57 8.85
N HIS A 27 7.24 -18.89 9.03
CA HIS A 27 7.80 -19.89 8.12
C HIS A 27 7.25 -19.74 6.70
N LEU A 28 5.94 -19.53 6.55
CA LEU A 28 5.32 -19.29 5.26
C LEU A 28 5.80 -17.97 4.65
N ALA A 29 5.85 -16.89 5.44
CA ALA A 29 6.36 -15.60 4.98
C ALA A 29 7.80 -15.67 4.49
N LYS A 30 8.67 -16.38 5.22
CA LYS A 30 10.07 -16.58 4.83
C LYS A 30 10.21 -17.42 3.55
N PHE A 31 9.33 -18.39 3.34
CA PHE A 31 9.30 -19.19 2.13
C PHE A 31 8.92 -18.31 0.92
N GLU A 32 7.84 -17.52 1.01
CA GLU A 32 7.42 -16.57 -0.04
C GLU A 32 8.51 -15.53 -0.33
N LEU A 33 9.11 -14.97 0.72
CA LEU A 33 10.22 -14.01 0.59
C LEU A 33 11.40 -14.60 -0.18
N ARG A 34 11.81 -15.82 0.16
CA ARG A 34 12.94 -16.48 -0.52
C ARG A 34 12.66 -16.78 -2.00
N GLN A 35 11.42 -17.14 -2.32
CA GLN A 35 11.03 -17.37 -3.71
C GLN A 35 10.93 -16.05 -4.49
N GLY A 36 10.30 -15.02 -3.88
CA GLY A 36 10.09 -13.73 -4.52
C GLY A 36 11.39 -13.00 -4.84
N ILE A 37 12.32 -12.90 -3.89
CA ILE A 37 13.62 -12.22 -4.09
C ILE A 37 14.46 -12.89 -5.18
N LYS A 38 14.34 -14.20 -5.34
CA LYS A 38 15.09 -14.94 -6.39
C LYS A 38 14.42 -14.87 -7.77
N SER A 39 13.23 -14.31 -7.86
CA SER A 39 12.52 -14.19 -9.13
C SER A 39 13.17 -13.14 -10.02
N PRO A 40 13.66 -13.48 -11.23
CA PRO A 40 14.26 -12.50 -12.15
C PRO A 40 13.33 -11.31 -12.45
N ARG A 41 12.02 -11.57 -12.54
CA ARG A 41 11.00 -10.53 -12.75
C ARG A 41 11.01 -9.50 -11.63
N MET A 42 11.11 -9.95 -10.37
CA MET A 42 11.12 -9.04 -9.22
C MET A 42 12.41 -8.25 -9.12
N ILE A 43 13.54 -8.83 -9.48
CA ILE A 43 14.83 -8.12 -9.54
C ILE A 43 14.75 -6.99 -10.59
N VAL A 44 14.30 -7.30 -11.80
CA VAL A 44 14.18 -6.31 -12.89
C VAL A 44 13.21 -5.20 -12.50
N LEU A 45 12.01 -5.54 -11.98
CA LEU A 45 11.04 -4.56 -11.51
C LEU A 45 11.61 -3.71 -10.36
N GLY A 46 12.26 -4.32 -9.39
CA GLY A 46 12.88 -3.63 -8.27
C GLY A 46 13.95 -2.62 -8.71
N VAL A 47 14.79 -2.98 -9.67
CA VAL A 47 15.80 -2.07 -10.25
C VAL A 47 15.14 -0.91 -10.99
N ILE A 48 14.18 -1.19 -11.88
CA ILE A 48 13.47 -0.15 -12.65
C ILE A 48 12.77 0.82 -11.68
N PHE A 49 12.10 0.31 -10.65
CA PHE A 49 11.38 1.12 -9.68
C PHE A 49 12.33 1.95 -8.83
N THR A 50 13.46 1.38 -8.43
CA THR A 50 14.48 2.12 -7.67
C THR A 50 15.03 3.27 -8.49
N LEU A 51 15.38 3.04 -9.75
CA LEU A 51 15.86 4.08 -10.67
C LEU A 51 14.80 5.16 -10.90
N PHE A 52 13.54 4.77 -11.07
CA PHE A 52 12.43 5.73 -11.23
C PHE A 52 12.27 6.61 -9.99
N ILE A 53 12.23 6.03 -8.79
CA ILE A 53 12.06 6.79 -7.53
C ILE A 53 13.29 7.67 -7.24
N ILE A 54 14.50 7.24 -7.57
CA ILE A 54 15.71 8.06 -7.51
C ILE A 54 15.57 9.27 -8.44
N GLY A 55 15.18 9.05 -9.71
CA GLY A 55 14.98 10.12 -10.70
C GLY A 55 13.91 11.12 -10.25
N MET A 56 12.77 10.63 -9.73
CA MET A 56 11.72 11.49 -9.21
C MET A 56 12.15 12.24 -7.94
N GLY A 57 12.90 11.60 -7.05
CA GLY A 57 13.46 12.24 -5.86
C GLY A 57 14.41 13.38 -6.24
N TRP A 58 15.33 13.13 -7.17
CA TRP A 58 16.23 14.19 -7.67
C TRP A 58 15.46 15.34 -8.33
N LEU A 59 14.51 15.02 -9.23
CA LEU A 59 13.69 16.02 -9.91
C LEU A 59 12.91 16.88 -8.92
N LEU A 60 12.24 16.26 -7.93
CA LEU A 60 11.46 16.99 -6.92
C LEU A 60 12.34 17.83 -5.98
N GLY A 61 13.60 17.40 -5.75
CA GLY A 61 14.58 18.21 -5.04
C GLY A 61 15.00 19.44 -5.85
N ASP A 62 15.28 19.27 -7.13
CA ASP A 62 15.71 20.35 -8.02
C ASP A 62 14.59 21.38 -8.24
N LEU A 63 13.33 20.93 -8.35
CA LEU A 63 12.16 21.81 -8.49
C LEU A 63 11.92 22.74 -7.28
N GLN A 64 12.49 22.47 -6.11
CA GLN A 64 12.44 23.37 -4.96
C GLN A 64 13.29 24.63 -5.19
N ASN A 65 14.30 24.54 -6.06
CA ASN A 65 15.19 25.65 -6.41
C ASN A 65 14.75 26.36 -7.70
N GLY A 66 13.63 25.92 -8.29
CA GLY A 66 13.10 26.45 -9.54
C GLY A 66 12.40 27.80 -9.41
N ASP A 67 11.88 28.30 -10.51
CA ASP A 67 11.12 29.55 -10.57
C ASP A 67 9.78 29.38 -9.83
N PRO A 68 9.45 30.21 -8.83
CA PRO A 68 8.17 30.19 -8.13
C PRO A 68 6.94 30.38 -9.03
N GLU A 69 7.10 31.00 -10.21
CA GLU A 69 6.02 31.17 -11.19
C GLU A 69 5.81 29.93 -12.08
N SER A 70 6.69 28.93 -11.95
CA SER A 70 6.57 27.67 -12.71
C SER A 70 5.42 26.82 -12.17
N ALA A 71 4.59 26.28 -13.08
CA ALA A 71 3.51 25.34 -12.74
C ALA A 71 3.98 24.05 -12.04
N PHE A 72 5.27 23.76 -12.07
CA PHE A 72 5.89 22.58 -11.45
C PHE A 72 6.70 22.93 -10.19
N PHE A 73 6.65 24.19 -9.74
CA PHE A 73 7.39 24.61 -8.55
C PHE A 73 6.89 23.89 -7.29
N VAL A 74 7.81 23.38 -6.50
CA VAL A 74 7.53 22.74 -5.21
C VAL A 74 8.02 23.66 -4.09
N GLN A 75 7.10 24.30 -3.38
CA GLN A 75 7.38 25.34 -2.40
C GLN A 75 8.39 24.97 -1.30
N ASN A 76 8.54 23.66 -1.02
CA ASN A 76 9.38 23.20 0.10
C ASN A 76 9.59 21.69 0.12
N ALA A 77 10.58 21.24 0.89
CA ALA A 77 10.97 19.84 1.02
C ALA A 77 9.85 18.89 1.48
N ASN A 78 8.91 19.35 2.32
CA ASN A 78 7.80 18.49 2.74
C ASN A 78 6.71 18.36 1.65
N GLY A 79 6.54 19.38 0.81
CA GLY A 79 5.69 19.28 -0.40
C GLY A 79 6.30 18.30 -1.41
N ALA A 80 7.62 18.37 -1.64
CA ALA A 80 8.36 17.40 -2.45
C ALA A 80 8.19 15.97 -1.92
N LEU A 81 8.26 15.78 -0.61
CA LEU A 81 8.07 14.49 0.04
C LEU A 81 6.65 13.94 -0.21
N GLN A 82 5.62 14.78 -0.16
CA GLN A 82 4.24 14.39 -0.47
C GLN A 82 4.07 13.98 -1.94
N GLN A 83 4.67 14.74 -2.86
CA GLN A 83 4.68 14.38 -4.28
C GLN A 83 5.40 13.03 -4.49
N LEU A 84 6.50 12.80 -3.78
CA LEU A 84 7.22 11.52 -3.84
C LEU A 84 6.36 10.35 -3.35
N CYS A 85 5.45 10.57 -2.37
CA CYS A 85 4.48 9.55 -1.95
C CYS A 85 3.60 9.06 -3.11
N PHE A 86 3.15 9.97 -3.99
CA PHE A 86 2.36 9.59 -5.16
C PHE A 86 3.15 8.69 -6.11
N PHE A 87 4.41 9.03 -6.39
CA PHE A 87 5.25 8.22 -7.28
C PHE A 87 5.59 6.86 -6.67
N VAL A 88 5.81 6.79 -5.36
CA VAL A 88 5.99 5.52 -4.65
C VAL A 88 4.72 4.67 -4.76
N PHE A 89 3.54 5.23 -4.50
CA PHE A 89 2.27 4.52 -4.66
C PHE A 89 2.08 4.01 -6.09
N PHE A 90 2.32 4.86 -7.09
CA PHE A 90 2.15 4.55 -8.50
C PHE A 90 2.98 3.33 -8.93
N VAL A 91 4.24 3.28 -8.53
CA VAL A 91 5.18 2.24 -8.92
C VAL A 91 5.00 0.96 -8.09
N VAL A 92 4.82 1.10 -6.78
CA VAL A 92 4.69 -0.05 -5.88
C VAL A 92 3.40 -0.83 -6.13
N SER A 93 2.32 -0.16 -6.53
CA SER A 93 1.07 -0.85 -6.89
C SER A 93 1.24 -1.77 -8.10
N LEU A 94 2.06 -1.40 -9.09
CA LEU A 94 2.44 -2.28 -10.20
C LEU A 94 3.31 -3.46 -9.74
N ALA A 95 4.24 -3.23 -8.79
CA ALA A 95 5.05 -4.30 -8.21
C ALA A 95 4.18 -5.31 -7.46
N ALA A 96 3.19 -4.85 -6.71
CA ALA A 96 2.25 -5.71 -5.99
C ALA A 96 1.47 -6.64 -6.94
N ILE A 97 1.10 -6.17 -8.14
CA ILE A 97 0.50 -7.00 -9.19
C ILE A 97 1.46 -8.12 -9.59
N GLY A 98 2.69 -7.75 -9.94
CA GLY A 98 3.70 -8.71 -10.42
C GLY A 98 3.99 -9.85 -9.45
N VAL A 99 4.02 -9.55 -8.13
CA VAL A 99 4.26 -10.55 -7.08
C VAL A 99 3.06 -11.47 -6.87
N SER A 100 1.85 -10.92 -6.97
CA SER A 100 0.64 -11.65 -6.59
C SER A 100 0.15 -12.63 -7.64
N VAL A 101 0.52 -12.45 -8.91
CA VAL A 101 0.12 -13.33 -10.03
C VAL A 101 0.46 -14.79 -9.77
N ASP A 102 1.65 -15.02 -9.26
CA ASP A 102 2.19 -16.36 -9.04
C ASP A 102 1.78 -16.98 -7.69
N SER A 103 1.19 -16.20 -6.77
CA SER A 103 1.04 -16.58 -5.36
C SER A 103 0.09 -17.77 -5.11
N PHE A 104 -1.01 -17.87 -5.84
CA PHE A 104 -1.96 -18.99 -5.75
C PHE A 104 -2.05 -19.79 -7.06
N HIS A 105 -1.86 -19.12 -8.19
CA HIS A 105 -2.02 -19.76 -9.49
C HIS A 105 -1.01 -20.90 -9.72
N LYS A 106 0.25 -20.67 -9.41
CA LYS A 106 1.31 -21.72 -9.50
C LYS A 106 1.02 -22.89 -8.57
N GLU A 107 0.55 -22.62 -7.35
CA GLU A 107 0.23 -23.68 -6.39
C GLU A 107 -0.97 -24.50 -6.81
N ARG A 108 -1.97 -23.88 -7.45
CA ARG A 108 -3.12 -24.60 -8.03
C ARG A 108 -2.67 -25.48 -9.20
N GLN A 109 -1.88 -24.95 -10.13
CA GLN A 109 -1.37 -25.71 -11.28
C GLN A 109 -0.47 -26.89 -10.88
N ALA A 110 0.36 -26.70 -9.86
CA ALA A 110 1.25 -27.74 -9.34
C ALA A 110 0.56 -28.72 -8.37
N ASN A 111 -0.75 -28.56 -8.08
CA ASN A 111 -1.49 -29.29 -7.04
C ASN A 111 -0.87 -29.22 -5.64
N THR A 112 0.08 -28.30 -5.42
CA THR A 112 0.72 -28.13 -4.11
C THR A 112 -0.19 -27.48 -3.08
N LEU A 113 -1.21 -26.73 -3.54
CA LEU A 113 -2.23 -26.16 -2.67
C LEU A 113 -3.01 -27.26 -1.93
N ASN A 114 -3.33 -28.38 -2.61
CA ASN A 114 -4.02 -29.52 -1.98
C ASN A 114 -3.16 -30.17 -0.90
N ILE A 115 -1.84 -30.25 -1.12
CA ILE A 115 -0.89 -30.78 -0.12
C ILE A 115 -0.81 -29.84 1.11
N LEU A 116 -0.84 -28.53 0.88
CA LEU A 116 -0.83 -27.54 1.95
C LEU A 116 -2.13 -27.60 2.77
N LEU A 117 -3.27 -27.80 2.10
CA LEU A 117 -4.60 -27.91 2.72
C LEU A 117 -4.81 -29.24 3.48
N ALA A 118 -4.09 -30.28 3.13
CA ALA A 118 -4.10 -31.56 3.85
C ALA A 118 -3.37 -31.50 5.21
N LYS A 119 -2.56 -30.45 5.45
CA LYS A 119 -1.92 -30.23 6.74
C LYS A 119 -2.89 -29.58 7.73
N PRO A 120 -2.80 -29.84 9.04
CA PRO A 120 -3.66 -29.26 10.06
C PRO A 120 -3.29 -27.77 10.34
N ILE A 121 -3.28 -26.94 9.30
CA ILE A 121 -2.95 -25.52 9.35
C ILE A 121 -4.23 -24.72 9.14
N ASN A 122 -4.45 -23.68 9.97
CA ASN A 122 -5.58 -22.80 9.78
C ASN A 122 -5.47 -22.04 8.44
N ARG A 123 -6.57 -22.00 7.69
CA ARG A 123 -6.64 -21.28 6.41
C ARG A 123 -6.28 -19.79 6.53
N GLU A 124 -6.60 -19.17 7.66
CA GLU A 124 -6.21 -17.80 7.97
C GLU A 124 -4.69 -17.66 8.06
N THR A 125 -4.00 -18.60 8.70
CA THR A 125 -2.55 -18.63 8.84
C THR A 125 -1.85 -18.67 7.47
N ILE A 126 -2.43 -19.41 6.50
CA ILE A 126 -1.90 -19.48 5.14
C ILE A 126 -2.00 -18.09 4.45
N VAL A 127 -3.18 -17.48 4.49
CA VAL A 127 -3.39 -16.16 3.84
C VAL A 127 -2.54 -15.08 4.49
N ILE A 128 -2.46 -15.04 5.83
CA ILE A 128 -1.64 -14.07 6.56
C ILE A 128 -0.16 -14.29 6.25
N GLY A 129 0.32 -15.53 6.25
CA GLY A 129 1.71 -15.86 5.94
C GLY A 129 2.11 -15.42 4.52
N LYS A 130 1.23 -15.64 3.54
CA LYS A 130 1.42 -15.16 2.17
C LYS A 130 1.37 -13.64 2.10
N ALA A 131 0.40 -12.99 2.73
CA ALA A 131 0.31 -11.53 2.77
C ALA A 131 1.59 -10.89 3.32
N VAL A 132 2.08 -11.37 4.46
CA VAL A 132 3.33 -10.87 5.06
C VAL A 132 4.54 -11.18 4.16
N GLY A 133 4.65 -12.39 3.64
CA GLY A 133 5.77 -12.78 2.80
C GLY A 133 5.86 -11.97 1.51
N LEU A 134 4.75 -11.84 0.77
CA LEU A 134 4.68 -11.06 -0.46
C LEU A 134 4.88 -9.55 -0.20
N SER A 135 4.37 -9.04 0.93
CA SER A 135 4.62 -7.65 1.32
C SER A 135 6.10 -7.38 1.59
N LEU A 136 6.84 -8.35 2.14
CA LEU A 136 8.30 -8.23 2.31
C LEU A 136 9.04 -8.30 0.98
N VAL A 137 8.55 -9.10 0.01
CA VAL A 137 9.14 -9.17 -1.35
C VAL A 137 9.08 -7.83 -2.05
N VAL A 138 7.97 -7.09 -1.91
CA VAL A 138 7.80 -5.74 -2.47
C VAL A 138 8.40 -4.69 -1.55
N GLY A 139 8.18 -4.81 -0.25
CA GLY A 139 8.52 -3.81 0.75
C GLY A 139 10.02 -3.59 0.93
N ILE A 140 10.84 -4.65 0.86
CA ILE A 140 12.30 -4.52 1.01
C ILE A 140 12.90 -3.71 -0.14
N PRO A 141 12.68 -4.04 -1.43
CA PRO A 141 13.14 -3.19 -2.53
C PRO A 141 12.54 -1.78 -2.50
N ALA A 142 11.25 -1.66 -2.16
CA ALA A 142 10.60 -0.37 -2.05
C ALA A 142 11.20 0.50 -0.93
N LEU A 143 11.58 -0.09 0.20
CA LEU A 143 12.28 0.61 1.29
C LEU A 143 13.63 1.16 0.80
N VAL A 144 14.40 0.36 0.07
CA VAL A 144 15.67 0.80 -0.53
C VAL A 144 15.42 1.94 -1.52
N ALA A 145 14.42 1.81 -2.38
CA ALA A 145 14.05 2.86 -3.33
C ALA A 145 13.59 4.16 -2.64
N GLN A 146 12.78 4.06 -1.57
CA GLN A 146 12.34 5.20 -0.77
C GLN A 146 13.54 5.92 -0.12
N ILE A 147 14.48 5.18 0.48
CA ILE A 147 15.67 5.75 1.10
C ILE A 147 16.55 6.44 0.05
N LEU A 148 16.83 5.77 -1.06
CA LEU A 148 17.66 6.35 -2.13
C LEU A 148 16.97 7.55 -2.77
N GLY A 149 15.68 7.48 -3.10
CA GLY A 149 14.94 8.62 -3.64
C GLY A 149 14.95 9.82 -2.71
N LEU A 150 14.77 9.59 -1.41
CA LEU A 150 14.88 10.62 -0.38
C LEU A 150 16.29 11.23 -0.31
N MET A 151 17.33 10.40 -0.37
CA MET A 151 18.72 10.89 -0.37
C MET A 151 19.00 11.80 -1.58
N PHE A 152 18.51 11.42 -2.77
CA PHE A 152 18.68 12.24 -3.97
C PHE A 152 17.83 13.51 -3.91
N MET A 153 16.61 13.46 -3.33
CA MET A 153 15.77 14.63 -3.10
C MET A 153 16.46 15.66 -2.17
N ILE A 154 17.04 15.19 -1.06
CA ILE A 154 17.77 16.04 -0.11
C ILE A 154 19.05 16.61 -0.72
N ASN A 155 19.73 15.85 -1.56
CA ASN A 155 20.96 16.32 -2.21
C ASN A 155 20.71 17.41 -3.27
N ALA A 156 19.52 17.41 -3.88
CA ALA A 156 19.13 18.37 -4.90
C ALA A 156 18.33 19.56 -4.34
N GLY A 157 17.76 19.44 -3.14
CA GLY A 157 16.90 20.45 -2.51
C GLY A 157 17.11 20.52 -0.99
N ASP A 158 16.08 20.98 -0.30
CA ASP A 158 16.08 21.15 1.15
C ASP A 158 15.78 19.85 1.90
N PHE A 159 16.12 19.84 3.20
CA PHE A 159 15.88 18.70 4.08
C PHE A 159 14.43 18.72 4.63
N PRO A 160 13.62 17.67 4.38
CA PRO A 160 12.28 17.57 4.94
C PRO A 160 12.30 17.33 6.45
N SER A 161 11.17 17.52 7.12
CA SER A 161 11.05 17.26 8.56
C SER A 161 11.34 15.78 8.88
N LEU A 162 12.02 15.52 10.01
CA LEU A 162 12.33 14.15 10.43
C LEU A 162 11.06 13.32 10.66
N SER A 163 9.99 13.93 11.20
CA SER A 163 8.68 13.29 11.33
C SER A 163 8.09 12.88 9.99
N GLY A 164 8.25 13.73 8.96
CA GLY A 164 7.83 13.44 7.60
C GLY A 164 8.60 12.27 6.99
N ILE A 165 9.91 12.20 7.17
CA ILE A 165 10.73 11.08 6.71
C ILE A 165 10.28 9.76 7.33
N ILE A 166 10.08 9.74 8.65
CA ILE A 166 9.60 8.54 9.37
C ILE A 166 8.21 8.16 8.88
N ALA A 167 7.30 9.14 8.75
CA ALA A 167 5.96 8.92 8.24
C ALA A 167 5.97 8.37 6.80
N PHE A 168 6.79 8.94 5.91
CA PHE A 168 6.95 8.49 4.53
C PHE A 168 7.33 7.01 4.45
N ILE A 169 8.29 6.58 5.26
CA ILE A 169 8.75 5.20 5.28
C ILE A 169 7.69 4.29 5.92
N VAL A 170 7.22 4.61 7.13
CA VAL A 170 6.33 3.72 7.89
C VAL A 170 4.95 3.60 7.25
N CYS A 171 4.32 4.73 6.90
CA CYS A 171 3.02 4.71 6.22
C CYS A 171 3.13 4.08 4.83
N GLY A 172 4.27 4.26 4.14
CA GLY A 172 4.56 3.60 2.87
C GLY A 172 4.57 2.07 2.99
N GLN A 173 5.19 1.51 4.03
CA GLN A 173 5.18 0.05 4.26
C GLN A 173 3.77 -0.47 4.60
N ILE A 174 2.96 0.30 5.33
CA ILE A 174 1.54 -0.05 5.59
C ILE A 174 0.74 -0.03 4.29
N MET A 175 0.94 0.97 3.43
CA MET A 175 0.32 1.08 2.12
C MET A 175 0.70 -0.12 1.23
N ILE A 176 1.99 -0.52 1.20
CA ILE A 176 2.46 -1.70 0.46
C ILE A 176 1.73 -2.96 0.93
N PHE A 177 1.62 -3.15 2.25
CA PHE A 177 0.88 -4.28 2.81
C PHE A 177 -0.59 -4.26 2.38
N THR A 178 -1.22 -3.09 2.35
CA THR A 178 -2.60 -2.92 1.88
C THR A 178 -2.75 -3.33 0.42
N LEU A 179 -1.87 -2.87 -0.46
CA LEU A 179 -1.90 -3.19 -1.90
C LEU A 179 -1.70 -4.68 -2.15
N VAL A 180 -0.77 -5.31 -1.43
CA VAL A 180 -0.55 -6.76 -1.53
C VAL A 180 -1.79 -7.53 -1.06
N CYS A 181 -2.44 -7.10 0.04
CA CYS A 181 -3.68 -7.72 0.49
C CYS A 181 -4.82 -7.58 -0.54
N PHE A 182 -4.92 -6.43 -1.23
CA PHE A 182 -5.83 -6.26 -2.36
C PHE A 182 -5.55 -7.26 -3.48
N GLN A 183 -4.30 -7.34 -3.90
CA GLN A 183 -3.89 -8.26 -4.96
C GLN A 183 -4.12 -9.72 -4.58
N LEU A 184 -3.95 -10.08 -3.32
CA LEU A 184 -4.29 -11.42 -2.83
C LEU A 184 -5.79 -11.73 -2.97
N CYS A 185 -6.69 -10.75 -2.75
CA CYS A 185 -8.11 -10.95 -3.01
C CYS A 185 -8.36 -11.33 -4.47
N PHE A 186 -7.69 -10.65 -5.41
CA PHE A 186 -7.80 -10.97 -6.84
C PHE A 186 -7.16 -12.32 -7.18
N ALA A 187 -5.98 -12.61 -6.64
CA ALA A 187 -5.30 -13.88 -6.86
C ALA A 187 -6.12 -15.10 -6.36
N ILE A 188 -6.89 -14.93 -5.29
CA ILE A 188 -7.80 -15.94 -4.78
C ILE A 188 -9.03 -16.06 -5.67
N ALA A 189 -9.66 -14.94 -6.05
CA ALA A 189 -10.90 -14.93 -6.83
C ALA A 189 -10.72 -15.27 -8.32
N ALA A 190 -9.53 -15.07 -8.87
CA ALA A 190 -9.23 -15.26 -10.29
C ALA A 190 -9.12 -16.73 -10.66
N ARG A 191 -9.56 -17.06 -11.88
CA ARG A 191 -9.47 -18.42 -12.44
C ARG A 191 -8.15 -18.69 -13.15
N SER A 192 -7.53 -17.64 -13.69
CA SER A 192 -6.26 -17.72 -14.41
C SER A 192 -5.27 -16.66 -13.92
N GLY A 193 -3.98 -16.85 -14.20
CA GLY A 193 -2.96 -15.83 -13.90
C GLY A 193 -3.20 -14.54 -14.68
N THR A 194 -3.74 -14.62 -15.89
CA THR A 194 -4.09 -13.45 -16.71
C THR A 194 -5.20 -12.63 -16.04
N ASP A 195 -6.21 -13.27 -15.44
CA ASP A 195 -7.28 -12.57 -14.72
C ASP A 195 -6.73 -11.78 -13.53
N VAL A 196 -5.75 -12.35 -12.80
CA VAL A 196 -5.08 -11.66 -11.67
C VAL A 196 -4.42 -10.36 -12.16
N VAL A 197 -3.72 -10.43 -13.30
CA VAL A 197 -3.07 -9.26 -13.91
C VAL A 197 -4.12 -8.23 -14.32
N MET A 198 -5.18 -8.65 -15.01
CA MET A 198 -6.23 -7.74 -15.51
C MET A 198 -6.96 -7.04 -14.36
N TYR A 199 -7.33 -7.77 -13.31
CA TYR A 199 -7.97 -7.16 -12.12
C TYR A 199 -7.00 -6.21 -11.41
N GLY A 200 -5.73 -6.60 -11.31
CA GLY A 200 -4.70 -5.76 -10.71
C GLY A 200 -4.46 -4.48 -11.48
N LEU A 201 -4.33 -4.56 -12.82
CA LEU A 201 -4.17 -3.38 -13.69
C LEU A 201 -5.42 -2.50 -13.66
N GLY A 202 -6.63 -3.09 -13.64
CA GLY A 202 -7.86 -2.33 -13.49
C GLY A 202 -7.93 -1.55 -12.17
N MET A 203 -7.52 -2.16 -11.07
CA MET A 203 -7.41 -1.49 -9.77
C MET A 203 -6.35 -0.39 -9.78
N TRP A 204 -5.17 -0.69 -10.36
CA TRP A 204 -4.10 0.31 -10.50
C TRP A 204 -4.58 1.51 -11.32
N LEU A 205 -5.17 1.27 -12.49
CA LEU A 205 -5.71 2.33 -13.34
C LEU A 205 -6.77 3.17 -12.59
N LEU A 206 -7.67 2.49 -11.86
CA LEU A 206 -8.70 3.16 -11.08
C LEU A 206 -8.09 4.09 -10.02
N PHE A 207 -7.20 3.59 -9.17
CA PHE A 207 -6.68 4.36 -8.04
C PHE A 207 -5.56 5.34 -8.42
N ALA A 208 -4.73 5.02 -9.41
CA ALA A 208 -3.59 5.85 -9.78
C ALA A 208 -3.93 6.92 -10.84
N VAL A 209 -4.91 6.67 -11.70
CA VAL A 209 -5.22 7.55 -12.84
C VAL A 209 -6.67 8.03 -12.80
N VAL A 210 -7.63 7.10 -12.87
CA VAL A 210 -9.05 7.44 -13.00
C VAL A 210 -9.59 8.16 -11.76
N TRP A 211 -9.01 7.93 -10.58
CA TRP A 211 -9.46 8.54 -9.34
C TRP A 211 -9.40 10.06 -9.36
N ASN A 212 -8.32 10.62 -9.90
CA ASN A 212 -8.20 12.06 -10.09
C ASN A 212 -9.28 12.59 -11.05
N LEU A 213 -9.49 11.90 -12.17
CA LEU A 213 -10.53 12.28 -13.13
C LEU A 213 -11.93 12.22 -12.51
N LEU A 214 -12.18 11.26 -11.61
CA LEU A 214 -13.45 11.18 -10.88
C LEU A 214 -13.65 12.37 -9.93
N ILE A 215 -12.60 12.80 -9.23
CA ILE A 215 -12.66 13.99 -8.37
C ILE A 215 -13.01 15.22 -9.21
N TYR A 216 -12.32 15.45 -10.33
CA TYR A 216 -12.61 16.57 -11.23
C TYR A 216 -14.04 16.48 -11.82
N ALA A 217 -14.44 15.31 -12.29
CA ALA A 217 -15.78 15.11 -12.88
C ALA A 217 -16.92 15.38 -11.87
N ILE A 218 -16.76 14.93 -10.63
CA ILE A 218 -17.74 15.16 -9.56
C ILE A 218 -17.78 16.65 -9.19
N SER A 219 -16.61 17.29 -9.08
CA SER A 219 -16.51 18.71 -8.77
C SER A 219 -17.20 19.57 -9.85
N PHE A 220 -16.95 19.25 -11.12
CA PHE A 220 -17.63 19.90 -12.26
C PHE A 220 -19.16 19.69 -12.22
N ALA A 221 -19.61 18.46 -11.95
CA ALA A 221 -21.02 18.13 -11.83
C ALA A 221 -21.72 18.86 -10.68
N LEU A 222 -20.99 19.24 -9.63
CA LEU A 222 -21.46 20.02 -8.49
C LEU A 222 -21.33 21.53 -8.69
N GLY A 223 -20.99 21.96 -9.91
CA GLY A 223 -20.95 23.37 -10.32
C GLY A 223 -19.68 24.12 -9.95
N ILE A 224 -18.58 23.41 -9.69
CA ILE A 224 -17.26 24.02 -9.51
C ILE A 224 -16.65 24.22 -10.89
N ASP A 225 -16.19 25.43 -11.17
CA ASP A 225 -15.48 25.73 -12.41
C ASP A 225 -14.04 25.22 -12.34
N VAL A 226 -13.84 23.97 -12.77
CA VAL A 226 -12.52 23.31 -12.78
C VAL A 226 -11.56 23.86 -13.86
N THR A 227 -12.00 24.87 -14.63
CA THR A 227 -11.16 25.55 -15.64
C THR A 227 -10.60 26.87 -15.12
N ALA A 228 -11.05 27.34 -13.96
CA ALA A 228 -10.53 28.54 -13.29
C ALA A 228 -9.10 28.30 -12.78
N ASP A 229 -8.23 29.30 -12.85
CA ASP A 229 -6.83 29.16 -12.44
C ASP A 229 -6.66 28.75 -10.95
N ASP A 230 -7.61 29.14 -10.09
CA ASP A 230 -7.56 28.92 -8.64
C ASP A 230 -8.55 27.85 -8.13
N PHE A 231 -9.14 27.02 -9.00
CA PHE A 231 -10.19 26.06 -8.59
C PHE A 231 -9.71 25.07 -7.52
N GLU A 232 -8.43 24.75 -7.47
CA GLU A 232 -7.85 23.86 -6.47
C GLU A 232 -7.90 24.44 -5.05
N ASN A 233 -8.01 25.77 -4.94
CA ASN A 233 -8.16 26.49 -3.68
C ASN A 233 -9.65 26.68 -3.27
N ASP A 234 -10.62 26.23 -4.09
CA ASP A 234 -12.03 26.28 -3.72
C ASP A 234 -12.31 25.32 -2.55
N PRO A 235 -12.85 25.80 -1.43
CA PRO A 235 -13.15 24.96 -0.26
C PRO A 235 -14.04 23.76 -0.57
N LYS A 236 -14.98 23.91 -1.53
CA LYS A 236 -15.84 22.79 -1.96
C LYS A 236 -15.06 21.73 -2.71
N PHE A 237 -14.15 22.15 -3.62
CA PHE A 237 -13.27 21.22 -4.32
C PHE A 237 -12.40 20.45 -3.33
N GLN A 238 -11.77 21.15 -2.40
CA GLN A 238 -10.91 20.55 -1.38
C GLN A 238 -11.68 19.58 -0.48
N SER A 239 -12.91 19.92 -0.11
CA SER A 239 -13.79 19.01 0.66
C SER A 239 -14.14 17.74 -0.13
N ILE A 240 -14.45 17.84 -1.42
CA ILE A 240 -14.75 16.69 -2.28
C ILE A 240 -13.47 15.82 -2.43
N ALA A 241 -12.35 16.44 -2.76
CA ALA A 241 -11.09 15.76 -2.99
C ALA A 241 -10.60 15.03 -1.72
N SER A 242 -10.73 15.65 -0.55
CA SER A 242 -10.34 15.06 0.72
C SER A 242 -11.22 13.86 1.10
N HIS A 243 -12.56 13.99 1.01
CA HIS A 243 -13.46 12.88 1.33
C HIS A 243 -13.33 11.71 0.35
N MET A 244 -13.22 11.99 -0.94
CA MET A 244 -12.96 10.95 -1.93
C MET A 244 -11.57 10.32 -1.76
N GLY A 245 -10.58 11.12 -1.39
CA GLY A 245 -9.23 10.63 -1.12
C GLY A 245 -9.18 9.58 -0.01
N MET A 246 -10.05 9.66 1.01
CA MET A 246 -10.14 8.64 2.06
C MET A 246 -10.54 7.26 1.56
N LEU A 247 -11.17 7.16 0.39
CA LEU A 247 -11.53 5.91 -0.27
C LEU A 247 -10.42 5.35 -1.16
N ASN A 248 -9.28 6.03 -1.26
CA ASN A 248 -8.14 5.61 -2.05
C ASN A 248 -6.91 5.39 -1.13
N PRO A 249 -6.35 4.16 -1.06
CA PRO A 249 -5.22 3.88 -0.17
C PRO A 249 -3.96 4.70 -0.49
N GLY A 250 -3.77 5.13 -1.73
CA GLY A 250 -2.68 6.01 -2.13
C GLY A 250 -2.83 7.43 -1.56
N TYR A 251 -4.03 7.98 -1.59
CA TYR A 251 -4.33 9.28 -0.97
C TYR A 251 -4.26 9.20 0.56
N VAL A 252 -4.77 8.13 1.18
CA VAL A 252 -4.66 7.93 2.64
C VAL A 252 -3.21 7.92 3.08
N TYR A 253 -2.31 7.31 2.28
CA TYR A 253 -0.87 7.35 2.53
C TYR A 253 -0.33 8.78 2.47
N GLN A 254 -0.65 9.54 1.41
CA GLN A 254 -0.23 10.95 1.26
C GLN A 254 -0.76 11.83 2.40
N PHE A 255 -2.03 11.68 2.77
CA PHE A 255 -2.66 12.41 3.86
C PHE A 255 -2.02 12.08 5.21
N ALA A 256 -1.69 10.81 5.47
CA ALA A 256 -1.02 10.41 6.70
C ALA A 256 0.39 11.03 6.80
N VAL A 257 1.15 11.07 5.70
CA VAL A 257 2.46 11.72 5.66
C VAL A 257 2.30 13.22 5.88
N GLY A 258 1.39 13.88 5.18
CA GLY A 258 1.12 15.31 5.35
C GLY A 258 0.71 15.67 6.79
N LEU A 259 -0.19 14.91 7.39
CA LEU A 259 -0.61 15.10 8.78
C LEU A 259 0.57 15.01 9.77
N LEU A 260 1.45 14.04 9.58
CA LEU A 260 2.60 13.82 10.47
C LEU A 260 3.77 14.77 10.19
N THR A 261 3.75 15.49 9.08
CA THR A 261 4.71 16.58 8.79
C THR A 261 4.32 17.93 9.40
N HIS A 262 3.16 18.03 10.07
CA HIS A 262 2.61 19.29 10.60
C HIS A 262 2.44 20.38 9.53
N ARG A 263 2.02 19.99 8.31
CA ARG A 263 1.83 20.93 7.21
C ARG A 263 0.46 20.87 6.61
N THR A 264 0.05 22.03 6.10
CA THR A 264 -1.03 22.16 5.13
C THR A 264 -0.73 21.26 3.94
N LEU A 265 -1.61 20.30 3.70
CA LEU A 265 -1.64 19.48 2.51
C LEU A 265 -1.92 20.38 1.30
N ALA A 266 -1.49 19.97 0.12
CA ALA A 266 -1.94 20.62 -1.12
C ALA A 266 -3.48 20.61 -1.25
N ILE A 267 -4.13 19.65 -0.58
CA ILE A 267 -5.56 19.60 -0.34
C ILE A 267 -5.77 19.92 1.15
N ASP A 268 -6.40 21.03 1.44
CA ASP A 268 -6.73 21.37 2.82
C ASP A 268 -7.75 20.33 3.33
N LEU A 269 -7.39 19.60 4.38
CA LEU A 269 -8.24 18.54 4.96
C LEU A 269 -9.32 19.16 5.87
N GLU A 270 -9.86 20.30 5.49
CA GLU A 270 -10.96 20.93 6.22
C GLU A 270 -12.13 19.96 6.35
N GLY A 271 -12.47 19.65 7.59
CA GLY A 271 -13.57 18.75 7.93
C GLY A 271 -13.19 17.29 8.15
N ILE A 272 -11.95 16.85 7.87
CA ILE A 272 -11.49 15.48 8.18
C ILE A 272 -10.55 15.51 9.39
N PRO A 273 -10.95 14.99 10.54
CA PRO A 273 -10.07 14.94 11.70
C PRO A 273 -8.90 13.99 11.46
N GLY A 274 -7.68 14.40 11.87
CA GLY A 274 -6.45 13.63 11.62
C GLY A 274 -6.48 12.20 12.14
N TRP A 275 -7.20 11.92 13.25
CA TRP A 275 -7.37 10.55 13.75
C TRP A 275 -8.11 9.64 12.75
N LEU A 276 -9.01 10.20 11.92
CA LEU A 276 -9.75 9.44 10.91
C LEU A 276 -8.82 8.97 9.79
N ILE A 277 -7.83 9.79 9.41
CA ILE A 277 -6.80 9.43 8.42
C ILE A 277 -5.97 8.26 8.94
N LEU A 278 -5.50 8.34 10.19
CA LEU A 278 -4.73 7.25 10.80
C LEU A 278 -5.57 5.99 10.98
N LEU A 279 -6.85 6.15 11.32
CA LEU A 279 -7.80 5.04 11.37
C LEU A 279 -7.98 4.38 9.99
N ALA A 280 -8.16 5.17 8.94
CA ALA A 280 -8.27 4.67 7.57
C ALA A 280 -7.01 3.92 7.13
N LEU A 281 -5.81 4.45 7.45
CA LEU A 281 -4.53 3.80 7.17
C LEU A 281 -4.44 2.39 7.78
N VAL A 282 -5.04 2.17 8.95
CA VAL A 282 -5.08 0.87 9.63
C VAL A 282 -6.25 0.01 9.16
N LEU A 283 -7.41 0.61 8.88
CA LEU A 283 -8.60 -0.14 8.46
C LEU A 283 -8.45 -0.75 7.06
N TRP A 284 -7.79 -0.06 6.13
CA TRP A 284 -7.58 -0.56 4.78
C TRP A 284 -6.90 -1.95 4.76
N PRO A 285 -5.71 -2.16 5.35
CA PRO A 285 -5.07 -3.48 5.36
C PRO A 285 -5.90 -4.53 6.09
N ILE A 286 -6.57 -4.17 7.19
CA ILE A 286 -7.40 -5.10 7.96
C ILE A 286 -8.60 -5.58 7.14
N THR A 287 -9.30 -4.69 6.45
CA THR A 287 -10.47 -5.03 5.62
C THR A 287 -10.07 -5.87 4.42
N CYS A 288 -8.98 -5.53 3.74
CA CYS A 288 -8.45 -6.28 2.61
C CYS A 288 -8.02 -7.69 3.04
N LEU A 289 -7.27 -7.82 4.14
CA LEU A 289 -6.83 -9.11 4.67
C LEU A 289 -8.01 -9.99 5.11
N ARG A 290 -9.01 -9.42 5.78
CA ARG A 290 -10.24 -10.13 6.15
C ARG A 290 -11.03 -10.61 4.93
N THR A 291 -11.09 -9.77 3.89
CA THR A 291 -11.75 -10.13 2.62
C THR A 291 -11.02 -11.27 1.94
N ALA A 292 -9.69 -11.20 1.80
CA ALA A 292 -8.87 -12.28 1.26
C ALA A 292 -9.07 -13.59 2.03
N THR A 293 -9.09 -13.53 3.36
CA THR A 293 -9.32 -14.71 4.22
C THR A 293 -10.71 -15.31 4.02
N LYS A 294 -11.75 -14.47 3.92
CA LYS A 294 -13.13 -14.95 3.65
C LYS A 294 -13.26 -15.58 2.27
N LEU A 295 -12.66 -14.97 1.25
CA LEU A 295 -12.65 -15.52 -0.12
C LEU A 295 -11.97 -16.90 -0.14
N PHE A 296 -10.79 -17.02 0.46
CA PHE A 296 -10.05 -18.27 0.52
C PHE A 296 -10.82 -19.38 1.24
N LYS A 297 -11.51 -19.05 2.35
CA LYS A 297 -12.35 -20.01 3.07
C LYS A 297 -13.54 -20.50 2.23
N ARG A 298 -14.12 -19.65 1.38
CA ARG A 298 -15.23 -20.01 0.50
C ARG A 298 -14.77 -20.92 -0.64
N GLU A 299 -13.67 -20.59 -1.27
CA GLU A 299 -13.14 -21.35 -2.39
C GLU A 299 -12.76 -22.79 -2.03
N VAL A 300 -12.20 -22.99 -0.84
CA VAL A 300 -11.78 -24.32 -0.38
C VAL A 300 -12.97 -25.16 0.15
N ARG A 301 -14.17 -24.58 0.28
CA ARG A 301 -15.38 -25.30 0.69
C ARG A 301 -16.23 -25.79 -0.49
N GLY A 302 -16.08 -25.19 -1.66
CA GLY A 302 -16.73 -25.60 -2.91
C GLY A 302 -15.85 -26.57 -3.70
#